data_b946639b1616bfb6cb734e1500fff2c5
#
_entry.id   b946639b1616bfb6cb734e1500fff2c5
#
_cell.length_a   1.000
_cell.length_b   1.000
_cell.length_c   1.000
_cell.angle_alpha   90.00
_cell.angle_beta   90.00
_cell.angle_gamma   90.00
#
_symmetry.space_group_name_H-M   'P 1'
#
loop_
_entity.id
_entity.type
_entity.pdbx_description
1 polymer ?
#
loop_
_entity_poly.entity_id
_entity_poly.type
_entity_poly.pdbx_seq_one_letter_code
_entity_poly.pdbx_strand_id
1 'polypeptide(L)'
;TGFASVWTEAARRGIPLESLLPLFTTGPARIAGMPGLGVIAPGVRANLTVFAPERSWTVDAHRLLYRHKLSPWDGRAMRGAVVTTVVGGTVVYRAGDDDARSRPGIELLAGADAGAAPATAAHPMREGATS
;
A
#
# COMPACT_ATOMS: atom_id res chain seq x y z
N THR A 1 8.03 -4.01 1.76
CA THR A 1 9.44 -4.23 1.34
C THR A 1 9.65 -4.05 -0.16
N GLY A 2 8.76 -4.52 -1.04
CA GLY A 2 8.99 -4.56 -2.48
C GLY A 2 9.44 -3.24 -3.11
N PHE A 3 8.69 -2.14 -2.91
CA PHE A 3 9.06 -0.84 -3.46
C PHE A 3 10.38 -0.31 -2.86
N ALA A 4 10.56 -0.46 -1.54
CA ALA A 4 11.79 -0.01 -0.87
C ALA A 4 13.03 -0.76 -1.37
N SER A 5 12.94 -2.08 -1.66
CA SER A 5 14.08 -2.85 -2.18
C SER A 5 14.48 -2.39 -3.59
N VAL A 6 13.51 -2.13 -4.46
CA VAL A 6 13.76 -1.60 -5.81
C VAL A 6 14.35 -0.19 -5.73
N TRP A 7 13.79 0.67 -4.87
CA TRP A 7 14.31 2.03 -4.68
C TRP A 7 15.73 2.02 -4.12
N THR A 8 16.03 1.16 -3.15
CA THR A 8 17.38 1.04 -2.58
C THR A 8 18.42 0.78 -3.66
N GLU A 9 18.14 -0.14 -4.57
CA GLU A 9 19.07 -0.48 -5.65
C GLU A 9 19.10 0.62 -6.74
N ALA A 10 17.95 1.19 -7.08
CA ALA A 10 17.88 2.27 -8.06
C ALA A 10 18.64 3.52 -7.60
N ALA A 11 18.46 3.91 -6.33
CA ALA A 11 19.18 5.03 -5.75
C ALA A 11 20.71 4.80 -5.74
N ARG A 12 21.15 3.57 -5.45
CA ARG A 12 22.57 3.19 -5.52
C ARG A 12 23.14 3.34 -6.94
N ARG A 13 22.31 3.14 -7.96
CA ARG A 13 22.66 3.30 -9.39
C ARG A 13 22.45 4.71 -9.93
N GLY A 14 22.02 5.66 -9.11
CA GLY A 14 21.72 7.02 -9.54
C GLY A 14 20.45 7.14 -10.41
N ILE A 15 19.57 6.16 -10.38
CA ILE A 15 18.28 6.21 -11.10
C ILE A 15 17.32 7.06 -10.30
N PRO A 16 16.71 8.11 -10.88
CA PRO A 16 15.78 8.98 -10.17
C PRO A 16 14.48 8.28 -9.84
N LEU A 17 13.87 8.64 -8.69
CA LEU A 17 12.63 8.04 -8.19
C LEU A 17 11.49 8.15 -9.20
N GLU A 18 11.40 9.28 -9.87
CA GLU A 18 10.35 9.61 -10.84
C GLU A 18 10.31 8.58 -11.99
N SER A 19 11.46 8.05 -12.38
CA SER A 19 11.57 7.04 -13.43
C SER A 19 10.97 5.69 -13.01
N LEU A 20 10.87 5.43 -11.70
CA LEU A 20 10.30 4.20 -11.17
C LEU A 20 8.78 4.29 -10.96
N LEU A 21 8.24 5.49 -10.75
CA LEU A 21 6.82 5.66 -10.40
C LEU A 21 5.89 4.98 -11.40
N PRO A 22 6.05 5.12 -12.72
CA PRO A 22 5.19 4.47 -13.69
C PRO A 22 5.17 2.94 -13.58
N LEU A 23 6.28 2.33 -13.14
CA LEU A 23 6.41 0.88 -12.98
C LEU A 23 5.58 0.34 -11.81
N PHE A 24 5.21 1.20 -10.85
CA PHE A 24 4.44 0.85 -9.66
C PHE A 24 3.05 1.46 -9.62
N THR A 25 2.70 2.28 -10.61
CA THR A 25 1.43 3.00 -10.67
C THR A 25 0.68 2.72 -11.98
N THR A 26 0.87 3.53 -12.99
CA THR A 26 0.13 3.45 -14.26
C THR A 26 0.45 2.21 -15.08
N GLY A 27 1.66 1.68 -14.99
CA GLY A 27 2.07 0.46 -15.71
C GLY A 27 1.23 -0.75 -15.30
N PRO A 28 1.22 -1.14 -14.00
CA PRO A 28 0.38 -2.23 -13.52
C PRO A 28 -1.11 -2.01 -13.76
N ALA A 29 -1.61 -0.79 -13.57
CA ALA A 29 -3.01 -0.44 -13.82
C ALA A 29 -3.40 -0.70 -15.27
N ARG A 30 -2.55 -0.34 -16.22
CA ARG A 30 -2.76 -0.59 -17.65
C ARG A 30 -2.78 -2.08 -17.97
N ILE A 31 -1.83 -2.86 -17.40
CA ILE A 31 -1.76 -4.31 -17.61
C ILE A 31 -3.01 -5.00 -17.04
N ALA A 32 -3.49 -4.53 -15.89
CA ALA A 32 -4.70 -5.06 -15.25
C ALA A 32 -6.01 -4.62 -15.92
N GLY A 33 -5.95 -3.79 -16.98
CA GLY A 33 -7.16 -3.27 -17.64
C GLY A 33 -7.98 -2.31 -16.76
N MET A 34 -7.34 -1.61 -15.83
CA MET A 34 -7.97 -0.68 -14.88
C MET A 34 -7.58 0.76 -15.22
N PRO A 35 -8.15 1.36 -16.29
CA PRO A 35 -7.85 2.74 -16.64
C PRO A 35 -8.32 3.68 -15.52
N GLY A 36 -7.56 4.74 -15.26
CA GLY A 36 -7.84 5.69 -14.19
C GLY A 36 -7.23 5.35 -12.83
N LEU A 37 -6.67 4.14 -12.65
CA LEU A 37 -5.84 3.84 -11.49
C LEU A 37 -4.37 4.24 -11.71
N GLY A 38 -3.66 4.46 -10.60
CA GLY A 38 -2.23 4.80 -10.62
C GLY A 38 -1.95 6.26 -11.01
N VAL A 39 -2.95 7.12 -11.05
CA VAL A 39 -2.83 8.56 -11.31
C VAL A 39 -3.38 9.37 -10.15
N ILE A 40 -2.86 10.58 -9.98
CA ILE A 40 -3.38 11.58 -9.05
C ILE A 40 -4.03 12.68 -9.89
N ALA A 41 -5.37 12.72 -9.89
CA ALA A 41 -6.14 13.72 -10.63
C ALA A 41 -7.48 14.01 -9.93
N PRO A 42 -8.07 15.19 -10.12
CA PRO A 42 -9.41 15.48 -9.63
C PRO A 42 -10.44 14.45 -10.12
N GLY A 43 -11.34 14.02 -9.23
CA GLY A 43 -12.36 13.03 -9.54
C GLY A 43 -11.90 11.57 -9.50
N VAL A 44 -10.61 11.31 -9.38
CA VAL A 44 -10.06 9.95 -9.20
C VAL A 44 -10.10 9.55 -7.73
N ARG A 45 -10.42 8.27 -7.47
CA ARG A 45 -10.45 7.72 -6.11
C ARG A 45 -9.07 7.88 -5.45
N ALA A 46 -9.05 8.41 -4.24
CA ALA A 46 -7.81 8.66 -3.49
C ALA A 46 -7.21 7.36 -2.93
N ASN A 47 -6.47 6.65 -3.76
CA ASN A 47 -5.61 5.53 -3.37
C ASN A 47 -4.16 6.01 -3.46
N LEU A 48 -3.57 6.40 -2.32
CA LEU A 48 -2.32 7.12 -2.27
C LEU A 48 -1.33 6.44 -1.34
N THR A 49 -0.06 6.55 -1.68
CA THR A 49 1.05 6.16 -0.81
C THR A 49 1.98 7.34 -0.64
N VAL A 50 2.22 7.75 0.61
CA VAL A 50 3.24 8.74 0.95
C VAL A 50 4.53 8.00 1.23
N PHE A 51 5.56 8.33 0.48
CA PHE A 51 6.87 7.67 0.54
C PHE A 51 7.96 8.67 0.90
N ALA A 52 8.80 8.31 1.88
CA ALA A 52 9.96 9.08 2.29
C ALA A 52 11.23 8.44 1.69
N PRO A 53 11.76 8.95 0.55
CA PRO A 53 12.83 8.28 -0.21
C PRO A 53 14.16 8.25 0.53
N GLU A 54 14.41 9.22 1.42
CA GLU A 54 15.67 9.33 2.15
C GLU A 54 15.69 8.54 3.47
N ARG A 55 14.54 8.07 3.93
CA ARG A 55 14.45 7.36 5.21
C ARG A 55 15.11 5.99 5.11
N SER A 56 16.12 5.74 5.96
CA SER A 56 16.77 4.44 6.06
C SER A 56 16.18 3.62 7.21
N TRP A 57 16.12 2.30 7.03
CA TRP A 57 15.64 1.36 8.04
C TRP A 57 16.18 -0.04 7.75
N THR A 58 16.18 -0.90 8.77
CA THR A 58 16.57 -2.30 8.63
C THR A 58 15.33 -3.18 8.61
N VAL A 59 15.28 -4.12 7.70
CA VAL A 59 14.17 -5.09 7.63
C VAL A 59 14.23 -6.02 8.83
N ASP A 60 13.11 -6.12 9.52
CA ASP A 60 12.86 -7.09 10.58
C ASP A 60 11.68 -7.95 10.14
N ALA A 61 11.93 -9.21 9.81
CA ALA A 61 10.90 -10.13 9.33
C ALA A 61 9.77 -10.34 10.35
N HIS A 62 10.07 -10.25 11.65
CA HIS A 62 9.06 -10.42 12.71
C HIS A 62 8.07 -9.27 12.77
N ARG A 63 8.48 -8.07 12.37
CA ARG A 63 7.61 -6.87 12.29
C ARG A 63 6.81 -6.78 10.99
N LEU A 64 7.14 -7.58 9.99
CA LEU A 64 6.37 -7.62 8.76
C LEU A 64 5.00 -8.28 8.99
N LEU A 65 3.98 -7.76 8.29
CA LEU A 65 2.60 -8.28 8.38
C LEU A 65 2.40 -9.53 7.51
N TYR A 66 3.45 -10.33 7.35
CA TYR A 66 3.39 -11.60 6.63
C TYR A 66 2.87 -12.71 7.54
N ARG A 67 2.14 -13.66 6.96
CA ARG A 67 1.70 -14.87 7.67
C ARG A 67 2.89 -15.67 8.19
N HIS A 68 3.91 -15.83 7.35
CA HIS A 68 5.18 -16.49 7.71
C HIS A 68 6.23 -15.41 7.97
N LYS A 69 6.86 -15.44 9.13
CA LYS A 69 7.87 -14.46 9.56
C LYS A 69 9.24 -14.75 8.93
N LEU A 70 9.24 -14.96 7.61
CA LEU A 70 10.43 -15.20 6.80
C LEU A 70 10.50 -14.15 5.68
N SER A 71 11.67 -13.58 5.49
CA SER A 71 11.94 -12.63 4.40
C SER A 71 13.38 -12.80 3.92
N PRO A 72 13.64 -12.88 2.60
CA PRO A 72 15.00 -12.86 2.06
C PRO A 72 15.71 -11.53 2.30
N TRP A 73 14.98 -10.54 2.78
CA TRP A 73 15.48 -9.20 3.08
C TRP A 73 15.76 -8.99 4.56
N ASP A 74 15.54 -9.98 5.42
CA ASP A 74 15.74 -9.85 6.85
C ASP A 74 17.16 -9.40 7.20
N GLY A 75 17.28 -8.45 8.13
CA GLY A 75 18.55 -7.83 8.50
C GLY A 75 19.15 -6.87 7.46
N ARG A 76 18.57 -6.73 6.27
CA ARG A 76 19.10 -5.81 5.25
C ARG A 76 18.69 -4.37 5.48
N ALA A 77 19.65 -3.46 5.30
CA ALA A 77 19.36 -2.03 5.26
C ALA A 77 18.63 -1.67 3.97
N MET A 78 17.55 -0.89 4.10
CA MET A 78 16.74 -0.36 3.00
C MET A 78 16.72 1.16 3.07
N ARG A 79 16.70 1.79 1.89
CA ARG A 79 16.47 3.21 1.71
C ARG A 79 15.05 3.41 1.19
N GLY A 80 14.36 4.41 1.76
CA GLY A 80 12.97 4.71 1.44
C GLY A 80 11.98 3.90 2.28
N ALA A 81 10.99 4.60 2.83
CA ALA A 81 9.95 4.01 3.65
C ALA A 81 8.56 4.57 3.29
N VAL A 82 7.55 3.72 3.30
CA VAL A 82 6.16 4.16 3.27
C VAL A 82 5.83 4.80 4.62
N VAL A 83 5.34 6.03 4.58
CA VAL A 83 4.94 6.80 5.76
C VAL A 83 3.44 6.70 6.00
N THR A 84 2.65 6.79 4.93
CA THR A 84 1.19 6.73 5.01
C THR A 84 0.64 6.03 3.78
N THR A 85 -0.41 5.25 3.97
CA THR A 85 -1.21 4.68 2.88
C THR A 85 -2.67 5.10 3.05
N VAL A 86 -3.27 5.58 1.97
CA VAL A 86 -4.68 5.99 1.88
C VAL A 86 -5.38 5.09 0.89
N VAL A 87 -6.54 4.57 1.24
CA VAL A 87 -7.40 3.77 0.35
C VAL A 87 -8.79 4.38 0.36
N GLY A 88 -9.26 4.79 -0.80
CA GLY A 88 -10.57 5.43 -0.95
C GLY A 88 -10.76 6.68 -0.10
N GLY A 89 -9.69 7.46 0.15
CA GLY A 89 -9.72 8.63 1.01
C GLY A 89 -9.51 8.35 2.51
N THR A 90 -9.47 7.07 2.92
CA THR A 90 -9.26 6.69 4.33
C THR A 90 -7.81 6.30 4.57
N VAL A 91 -7.20 6.85 5.62
CA VAL A 91 -5.84 6.44 6.04
C VAL A 91 -5.93 5.03 6.65
N VAL A 92 -5.25 4.07 6.02
CA VAL A 92 -5.23 2.66 6.43
C VAL A 92 -3.89 2.23 7.03
N TYR A 93 -2.87 3.05 6.87
CA TYR A 93 -1.55 2.84 7.46
C TYR A 93 -0.87 4.17 7.72
N ARG A 94 -0.21 4.28 8.88
CA ARG A 94 0.71 5.36 9.22
C ARG A 94 1.92 4.78 9.95
N ALA A 95 3.10 5.18 9.55
CA ALA A 95 4.34 4.72 10.18
C ALA A 95 4.41 5.19 11.65
N GLY A 96 4.65 4.24 12.56
CA GLY A 96 4.63 4.49 14.01
C GLY A 96 3.27 4.25 14.67
N ASP A 97 2.24 3.92 13.89
CA ASP A 97 0.93 3.54 14.42
C ASP A 97 0.88 2.00 14.47
N ASP A 98 1.08 1.42 15.66
CA ASP A 98 1.08 -0.03 15.86
C ASP A 98 -0.35 -0.61 15.90
N ASP A 99 -1.37 0.24 15.82
CA ASP A 99 -2.77 -0.18 15.86
C ASP A 99 -3.20 -0.71 14.49
N ALA A 100 -3.21 -2.03 14.35
CA ALA A 100 -3.68 -2.76 13.17
C ALA A 100 -5.22 -2.68 13.02
N ARG A 101 -5.81 -1.50 13.25
CA ARG A 101 -7.24 -1.28 13.10
C ARG A 101 -7.69 -1.61 11.68
N SER A 102 -8.91 -2.10 11.58
CA SER A 102 -9.67 -2.44 10.39
C SER A 102 -9.06 -1.87 9.10
N ARG A 103 -8.47 -2.73 8.30
CA ARG A 103 -7.92 -2.37 6.98
C ARG A 103 -9.00 -2.61 5.96
N PRO A 104 -9.78 -1.62 5.56
CA PRO A 104 -10.81 -1.79 4.55
C PRO A 104 -10.15 -2.19 3.24
N GLY A 105 -10.59 -3.29 2.69
CA GLY A 105 -10.21 -3.76 1.36
C GLY A 105 -11.41 -4.35 0.69
N ILE A 106 -11.52 -4.16 -0.62
CA ILE A 106 -12.51 -4.80 -1.47
C ILE A 106 -11.77 -5.52 -2.59
N GLU A 107 -12.28 -6.68 -2.96
CA GLU A 107 -11.80 -7.37 -4.16
C GLU A 107 -12.24 -6.60 -5.41
N LEU A 108 -11.29 -6.36 -6.29
CA LEU A 108 -11.56 -5.76 -7.60
C LEU A 108 -11.55 -6.88 -8.64
N LEU A 109 -12.70 -7.16 -9.22
CA LEU A 109 -12.82 -8.09 -10.33
C LEU A 109 -12.63 -7.34 -11.66
N ALA A 110 -11.98 -7.97 -12.62
CA ALA A 110 -11.83 -7.42 -13.96
C ALA A 110 -13.21 -7.19 -14.58
N GLY A 111 -13.47 -5.96 -15.04
CA GLY A 111 -14.75 -5.57 -15.63
C GLY A 111 -15.75 -4.95 -14.63
N ALA A 112 -15.43 -4.86 -13.34
CA ALA A 112 -16.22 -4.06 -12.41
C ALA A 112 -15.92 -2.57 -12.63
N ASP A 113 -16.94 -1.76 -12.82
CA ASP A 113 -16.82 -0.32 -12.95
C ASP A 113 -16.09 0.26 -11.74
N ALA A 114 -14.93 0.88 -11.98
CA ALA A 114 -14.10 1.47 -10.93
C ALA A 114 -14.74 2.69 -10.24
N GLY A 115 -16.00 3.00 -10.56
CA GLY A 115 -16.77 4.15 -10.09
C GLY A 115 -17.86 3.89 -9.06
N ALA A 116 -18.24 2.64 -8.82
CA ALA A 116 -19.28 2.35 -7.82
C ALA A 116 -18.69 2.30 -6.42
N ALA A 117 -19.02 3.29 -5.59
CA ALA A 117 -18.73 3.23 -4.16
C ALA A 117 -19.50 2.05 -3.55
N PRO A 118 -18.87 1.09 -2.85
CA PRO A 118 -19.61 0.07 -2.14
C PRO A 118 -20.40 0.71 -1.00
N ALA A 119 -21.69 0.39 -0.93
CA ALA A 119 -22.50 0.68 0.24
C ALA A 119 -21.80 0.10 1.48
N THR A 120 -21.69 0.92 2.51
CA THR A 120 -21.13 0.56 3.82
C THR A 120 -21.93 -0.62 4.38
N ALA A 121 -21.39 -1.83 4.30
CA ALA A 121 -21.92 -2.97 5.03
C ALA A 121 -21.58 -2.77 6.51
N ALA A 122 -22.55 -2.24 7.26
CA ALA A 122 -22.51 -2.23 8.72
C ALA A 122 -22.47 -3.69 9.19
N HIS A 123 -21.37 -4.10 9.80
CA HIS A 123 -21.25 -5.38 10.47
C HIS A 123 -22.04 -5.32 11.79
N PRO A 124 -23.09 -6.13 12.00
CA PRO A 124 -23.84 -6.09 13.26
C PRO A 124 -22.94 -6.60 14.39
N MET A 125 -22.80 -5.77 15.42
CA MET A 125 -22.18 -6.18 16.68
C MET A 125 -22.99 -7.36 17.25
N ARG A 126 -22.32 -8.48 17.50
CA ARG A 126 -22.89 -9.57 18.30
C ARG A 126 -22.93 -9.10 19.74
N GLU A 127 -24.14 -8.83 20.23
CA GLU A 127 -24.40 -8.70 21.66
C GLU A 127 -24.09 -10.05 22.35
N GLY A 128 -23.22 -9.97 23.34
CA GLY A 128 -22.94 -11.10 24.21
C GLY A 128 -24.13 -11.37 25.11
N ALA A 129 -24.69 -12.57 25.02
CA ALA A 129 -25.63 -13.07 25.99
C ALA A 129 -24.86 -13.51 27.23
N THR A 130 -25.12 -12.83 28.34
CA THR A 130 -24.84 -13.30 29.72
C THR A 130 -25.91 -14.31 30.11
N SER A 131 -25.50 -15.43 30.57
CA SER A 131 -26.11 -16.25 31.66
C SER A 131 -25.08 -17.19 32.21
#